data_ba40f63cc10d579a69dc87ce32c79a5c
#
_entry.id   ba40f63cc10d579a69dc87ce32c79a5c
#
_cell.length_a   1.000
_cell.length_b   1.000
_cell.length_c   1.000
_cell.angle_alpha   90.00
_cell.angle_beta   90.00
_cell.angle_gamma   90.00
#
_symmetry.space_group_name_H-M   'P 1'
#
loop_
_entity.id
_entity.type
_entity.pdbx_description
1 polymer ?
#
loop_
_entity_poly.entity_id
_entity_poly.type
_entity_poly.pdbx_seq_one_letter_code
_entity_poly.pdbx_strand_id
1 'polypeptide(L)'
;MNFYIISIVSFLTGIFASLGLGGGMVLIIYLTMFANVPQLQAQGINLIFFVPIAILSLYYHNKHNLIEWKKIVPVLISGTIFVVIFSLIANNTDNHILQKTFGIFVIVTGIKEVFAKRKKD
;
A
#
# COMPACT_ATOMS: atom_id res chain seq x y z
N MET A 1 19.04 -5.91 13.47
CA MET A 1 18.65 -4.80 12.59
C MET A 1 18.87 -3.49 13.34
N ASN A 2 19.62 -2.57 12.76
CA ASN A 2 19.99 -1.35 13.48
C ASN A 2 18.80 -0.40 13.61
N PHE A 3 18.50 0.00 14.84
CA PHE A 3 17.41 0.94 15.16
C PHE A 3 17.48 2.23 14.33
N TYR A 4 18.67 2.74 14.06
CA TYR A 4 18.88 3.92 13.23
C TYR A 4 18.41 3.73 11.78
N ILE A 5 18.67 2.57 11.19
CA ILE A 5 18.24 2.25 9.81
C ILE A 5 16.71 2.20 9.74
N ILE A 6 16.08 1.55 10.71
CA ILE A 6 14.62 1.47 10.78
C ILE A 6 14.01 2.88 10.89
N SER A 7 14.58 3.73 11.73
CA SER A 7 14.10 5.10 11.94
C SER A 7 14.21 5.93 10.66
N ILE A 8 15.32 5.82 9.94
CA ILE A 8 15.53 6.54 8.65
C ILE A 8 14.55 6.04 7.60
N VAL A 9 14.39 4.73 7.47
CA VAL A 9 13.45 4.14 6.48
C VAL A 9 12.02 4.53 6.80
N SER A 10 11.62 4.49 8.07
CA SER A 10 10.28 4.89 8.49
C SER A 10 10.01 6.37 8.21
N PHE A 11 11.01 7.23 8.45
CA PHE A 11 10.91 8.66 8.16
C PHE A 11 10.77 8.93 6.66
N LEU A 12 11.60 8.29 5.82
CA LEU A 12 11.49 8.39 4.37
C LEU A 12 10.14 7.87 3.86
N THR A 13 9.69 6.72 4.39
CA THR A 13 8.37 6.17 4.08
C THR A 13 7.24 7.15 4.38
N GLY A 14 7.33 7.84 5.53
CA GLY A 14 6.37 8.88 5.90
C GLY A 14 6.37 10.07 4.92
N ILE A 15 7.53 10.53 4.48
CA ILE A 15 7.64 11.59 3.47
C ILE A 15 7.02 11.15 2.14
N PHE A 16 7.35 9.96 1.63
CA PHE A 16 6.78 9.45 0.38
C PHE A 16 5.27 9.20 0.49
N ALA A 17 4.79 8.77 1.65
CA ALA A 17 3.37 8.62 1.92
C ALA A 17 2.63 9.96 1.85
N SER A 18 3.21 11.02 2.42
CA SER A 18 2.63 12.37 2.40
C SER A 18 2.56 12.99 1.01
N LEU A 19 3.46 12.61 0.12
CA LEU A 19 3.46 13.02 -1.29
C LEU A 19 2.44 12.27 -2.15
N GLY A 20 1.68 11.33 -1.56
CA GLY A 20 0.71 10.53 -2.31
C GLY A 20 1.33 9.45 -3.21
N LEU A 21 2.64 9.22 -3.10
CA LEU A 21 3.38 8.22 -3.89
C LEU A 21 3.24 6.79 -3.36
N GLY A 22 2.33 6.55 -2.42
CA GLY A 22 2.13 5.22 -1.86
C GLY A 22 3.34 4.75 -1.03
N GLY A 23 3.69 5.49 0.02
CA GLY A 23 4.86 5.20 0.88
C GLY A 23 4.95 3.75 1.37
N GLY A 24 3.84 3.02 1.36
CA GLY A 24 3.82 1.60 1.66
C GLY A 24 4.67 0.74 0.73
N MET A 25 4.83 1.15 -0.53
CA MET A 25 5.66 0.43 -1.47
C MET A 25 7.14 0.46 -1.06
N VAL A 26 7.63 1.61 -0.61
CA VAL A 26 9.00 1.76 -0.09
C VAL A 26 9.22 0.87 1.13
N LEU A 27 8.25 0.84 2.05
CA LEU A 27 8.31 -0.01 3.23
C LEU A 27 8.33 -1.50 2.86
N ILE A 28 7.48 -1.94 1.94
CA ILE A 28 7.43 -3.34 1.50
C ILE A 28 8.74 -3.74 0.83
N ILE A 29 9.28 -2.93 -0.07
CA ILE A 29 10.56 -3.19 -0.74
C ILE A 29 11.69 -3.32 0.29
N TYR A 30 11.75 -2.41 1.26
CA TYR A 30 12.75 -2.50 2.32
C TYR A 30 12.62 -3.79 3.13
N LEU A 31 11.41 -4.14 3.56
CA LEU A 31 11.17 -5.34 4.35
C LEU A 31 11.50 -6.64 3.58
N THR A 32 11.20 -6.69 2.30
CA THR A 32 11.43 -7.90 1.50
C THR A 32 12.87 -8.04 1.03
N MET A 33 13.53 -6.95 0.65
CA MET A 33 14.88 -7.01 0.07
C MET A 33 16.01 -6.92 1.11
N PHE A 34 15.81 -6.14 2.18
CA PHE A 34 16.84 -5.89 3.18
C PHE A 34 16.62 -6.63 4.49
N ALA A 35 15.36 -6.78 4.90
CA ALA A 35 15.02 -7.49 6.14
C ALA A 35 14.64 -8.96 5.93
N ASN A 36 14.62 -9.44 4.69
CA ASN A 36 14.24 -10.81 4.32
C ASN A 36 12.89 -11.26 4.88
N VAL A 37 11.96 -10.33 5.03
CA VAL A 37 10.61 -10.62 5.50
C VAL A 37 9.80 -11.19 4.32
N PRO A 38 9.05 -12.30 4.52
CA PRO A 38 8.17 -12.83 3.48
C PRO A 38 7.19 -11.77 2.97
N GLN A 39 6.91 -11.78 1.65
CA GLN A 39 6.07 -10.78 0.98
C GLN A 39 4.70 -10.59 1.66
N LEU A 40 4.06 -11.67 2.05
CA LEU A 40 2.77 -11.63 2.73
C LEU A 40 2.84 -10.93 4.09
N GLN A 41 3.90 -11.20 4.86
CA GLN A 41 4.12 -10.54 6.15
C GLN A 41 4.47 -9.05 5.97
N ALA A 42 5.28 -8.71 4.98
CA ALA A 42 5.62 -7.32 4.67
C ALA A 42 4.37 -6.51 4.30
N GLN A 43 3.45 -7.10 3.52
CA GLN A 43 2.16 -6.48 3.21
C GLN A 43 1.27 -6.33 4.45
N GLY A 44 1.24 -7.33 5.34
CA GLY A 44 0.52 -7.25 6.61
C GLY A 44 1.04 -6.13 7.50
N ILE A 45 2.35 -6.01 7.65
CA ILE A 45 2.99 -4.92 8.42
C ILE A 45 2.63 -3.56 7.83
N ASN A 46 2.68 -3.44 6.51
CA ASN A 46 2.30 -2.23 5.81
C ASN A 46 0.84 -1.82 6.06
N LEU A 47 -0.09 -2.78 6.03
CA LEU A 47 -1.51 -2.54 6.33
C LEU A 47 -1.68 -2.02 7.77
N ILE A 48 -1.06 -2.67 8.75
CA ILE A 48 -1.12 -2.25 10.16
C ILE A 48 -0.56 -0.84 10.32
N PHE A 49 0.53 -0.52 9.64
CA PHE A 49 1.13 0.81 9.67
C PHE A 49 0.19 1.90 9.13
N PHE A 50 -0.60 1.59 8.09
CA PHE A 50 -1.51 2.56 7.48
C PHE A 50 -2.86 2.70 8.17
N VAL A 51 -3.29 1.74 9.00
CA VAL A 51 -4.60 1.80 9.69
C VAL A 51 -4.78 3.07 10.51
N PRO A 52 -3.85 3.49 11.40
CA PRO A 52 -4.00 4.73 12.15
C PRO A 52 -4.10 5.96 11.24
N ILE A 53 -3.29 6.01 10.19
CA ILE A 53 -3.27 7.10 9.21
C ILE A 53 -4.60 7.17 8.46
N ALA A 54 -5.13 6.02 8.04
CA ALA A 54 -6.41 5.93 7.35
C ALA A 54 -7.58 6.41 8.23
N ILE A 55 -7.60 6.03 9.51
CA ILE A 55 -8.62 6.46 10.47
C ILE A 55 -8.60 7.98 10.65
N LEU A 56 -7.42 8.56 10.87
CA LEU A 56 -7.27 10.01 11.03
C LEU A 56 -7.65 10.77 9.75
N SER A 57 -7.23 10.27 8.60
CA SER A 57 -7.58 10.84 7.30
C SER A 57 -9.07 10.80 7.04
N LEU A 58 -9.71 9.66 7.32
CA LEU A 58 -11.16 9.50 7.16
C LEU A 58 -11.94 10.45 8.07
N TYR A 59 -11.52 10.56 9.33
CA TYR A 59 -12.12 11.50 10.29
C TYR A 59 -12.02 12.94 9.79
N TYR A 60 -10.85 13.37 9.33
CA TYR A 60 -10.63 14.72 8.84
C TYR A 60 -11.46 15.02 7.59
N HIS A 61 -11.47 14.12 6.61
CA HIS A 61 -12.24 14.29 5.38
C HIS A 61 -13.75 14.27 5.62
N ASN A 62 -14.21 13.44 6.54
CA ASN A 62 -15.63 13.40 6.93
C ASN A 62 -16.07 14.72 7.60
N LYS A 63 -15.23 15.28 8.47
CA LYS A 63 -15.51 16.56 9.15
C LYS A 63 -15.66 17.73 8.17
N HIS A 64 -14.96 17.69 7.04
CA HIS A 64 -15.02 18.70 5.99
C HIS A 64 -16.04 18.39 4.89
N ASN A 65 -16.93 17.40 5.08
CA ASN A 65 -17.96 16.97 4.11
C ASN A 65 -17.39 16.60 2.72
N LEU A 66 -16.16 16.12 2.68
CA LEU A 66 -15.50 15.68 1.44
C LEU A 66 -15.86 14.26 1.04
N ILE A 67 -16.60 13.52 1.88
CA ILE A 67 -16.93 12.12 1.69
C ILE A 67 -18.36 11.96 1.22
N GLU A 68 -18.55 11.48 0.00
CA GLU A 68 -19.85 11.08 -0.52
C GLU A 68 -20.13 9.60 -0.18
N TRP A 69 -20.66 9.37 1.02
CA TRP A 69 -20.91 8.02 1.54
C TRP A 69 -21.70 7.13 0.59
N LYS A 70 -22.71 7.69 -0.11
CA LYS A 70 -23.53 6.93 -1.06
C LYS A 70 -22.72 6.33 -2.22
N LYS A 71 -21.63 6.98 -2.64
CA LYS A 71 -20.74 6.48 -3.71
C LYS A 71 -19.66 5.57 -3.17
N ILE A 72 -19.20 5.79 -1.95
CA ILE A 72 -18.06 5.08 -1.37
C ILE A 72 -18.48 3.72 -0.81
N VAL A 73 -19.64 3.61 -0.18
CA VAL A 73 -20.10 2.35 0.45
C VAL A 73 -20.16 1.16 -0.51
N PRO A 74 -20.71 1.24 -1.74
CA PRO A 74 -20.69 0.13 -2.67
C PRO A 74 -19.27 -0.31 -3.07
N VAL A 75 -18.36 0.66 -3.24
CA VAL A 75 -16.96 0.41 -3.56
C VAL A 75 -16.25 -0.29 -2.40
N LEU A 76 -16.52 0.15 -1.16
CA LEU A 76 -15.96 -0.49 0.04
C LEU A 76 -16.44 -1.94 0.19
N ILE A 77 -17.72 -2.20 -0.02
CA ILE A 77 -18.28 -3.55 0.08
C ILE A 77 -17.65 -4.47 -0.97
N SER A 78 -17.64 -4.05 -2.23
CA SER A 78 -17.02 -4.83 -3.31
C SER A 78 -15.52 -5.04 -3.07
N GLY A 79 -14.80 -3.99 -2.70
CA GLY A 79 -13.37 -4.07 -2.36
C GLY A 79 -13.09 -5.03 -1.21
N THR A 80 -13.89 -5.00 -0.15
CA THR A 80 -13.75 -5.92 0.99
C THR A 80 -13.93 -7.37 0.58
N ILE A 81 -14.96 -7.67 -0.24
CA ILE A 81 -15.21 -9.02 -0.75
C ILE A 81 -14.00 -9.52 -1.55
N PHE A 82 -13.48 -8.71 -2.48
CA PHE A 82 -12.31 -9.08 -3.26
C PHE A 82 -11.06 -9.26 -2.40
N VAL A 83 -10.83 -8.38 -1.41
CA VAL A 83 -9.69 -8.50 -0.48
C VAL A 83 -9.76 -9.81 0.29
N VAL A 84 -10.92 -10.22 0.80
CA VAL A 84 -11.08 -11.49 1.52
C VAL A 84 -10.78 -12.67 0.61
N ILE A 85 -11.35 -12.70 -0.59
CA ILE A 85 -11.15 -13.80 -1.55
C ILE A 85 -9.67 -13.92 -1.93
N PHE A 86 -9.05 -12.82 -2.34
CA PHE A 86 -7.65 -12.83 -2.78
C PHE A 86 -6.66 -13.04 -1.62
N SER A 87 -7.00 -12.62 -0.40
CA SER A 87 -6.21 -12.91 0.80
C SER A 87 -6.16 -14.40 1.10
N LEU A 88 -7.27 -15.11 0.95
CA LEU A 88 -7.30 -16.57 1.11
C LEU A 88 -6.45 -17.28 0.04
N ILE A 89 -6.50 -16.82 -1.20
CA ILE A 89 -5.67 -17.34 -2.28
C ILE A 89 -4.19 -17.06 -2.00
N ALA A 90 -3.86 -15.84 -1.59
CA ALA A 90 -2.48 -15.43 -1.29
C ALA A 90 -1.87 -16.23 -0.13
N ASN A 91 -2.67 -16.54 0.90
CA ASN A 91 -2.21 -17.33 2.04
C ASN A 91 -1.83 -18.77 1.68
N ASN A 92 -2.42 -19.30 0.61
CA ASN A 92 -2.14 -20.65 0.08
C ASN A 92 -1.13 -20.65 -1.07
N THR A 93 -0.58 -19.50 -1.42
CA THR A 93 0.36 -19.33 -2.54
C THR A 93 1.78 -19.18 -2.00
N ASP A 94 2.76 -19.76 -2.70
CA ASP A 94 4.18 -19.62 -2.36
C ASP A 94 4.61 -18.15 -2.34
N ASN A 95 5.38 -17.80 -1.32
CA ASN A 95 5.92 -16.44 -1.15
C ASN A 95 6.71 -15.96 -2.39
N HIS A 96 7.39 -16.85 -3.07
CA HIS A 96 8.17 -16.52 -4.27
C HIS A 96 7.26 -16.09 -5.44
N ILE A 97 6.10 -16.73 -5.60
CA ILE A 97 5.10 -16.37 -6.62
C ILE A 97 4.49 -15.01 -6.29
N LEU A 98 4.14 -14.77 -5.02
CA LEU A 98 3.61 -13.49 -4.55
C LEU A 98 4.59 -12.35 -4.80
N GLN A 99 5.87 -12.56 -4.48
CA GLN A 99 6.92 -11.58 -4.67
C GLN A 99 7.14 -11.25 -6.16
N LYS A 100 7.14 -12.26 -7.04
CA LYS A 100 7.22 -12.06 -8.49
C LYS A 100 6.02 -11.30 -9.04
N THR A 101 4.81 -11.69 -8.64
CA THR A 101 3.58 -11.04 -9.07
C THR A 101 3.55 -9.57 -8.64
N PHE A 102 3.95 -9.28 -7.42
CA PHE A 102 4.06 -7.92 -6.91
C PHE A 102 5.12 -7.11 -7.69
N GLY A 103 6.28 -7.69 -7.96
CA GLY A 103 7.33 -7.06 -8.75
C GLY A 103 6.89 -6.71 -10.18
N ILE A 104 6.19 -7.62 -10.86
CA ILE A 104 5.62 -7.39 -12.19
C ILE A 104 4.59 -6.25 -12.14
N PHE A 105 3.71 -6.25 -11.14
CA PHE A 105 2.72 -5.21 -10.96
C PHE A 105 3.35 -3.83 -10.77
N VAL A 106 4.41 -3.74 -9.97
CA VAL A 106 5.17 -2.49 -9.73
C VAL A 106 5.80 -1.99 -11.02
N ILE A 107 6.42 -2.88 -11.80
CA ILE A 107 7.06 -2.53 -13.08
C ILE A 107 6.02 -2.01 -14.07
N VAL A 108 4.90 -2.72 -14.25
CA VAL A 108 3.82 -2.31 -15.16
C VAL A 108 3.23 -0.96 -14.76
N THR A 109 2.99 -0.76 -13.47
CA THR A 109 2.46 0.51 -12.95
C THR A 109 3.46 1.65 -13.15
N GLY A 110 4.75 1.40 -12.89
CA GLY A 110 5.80 2.39 -13.09
C GLY A 110 5.95 2.79 -14.56
N ILE A 111 5.94 1.83 -15.48
CA ILE A 111 5.98 2.09 -16.92
C ILE A 111 4.75 2.92 -17.35
N LYS A 112 3.56 2.50 -16.91
CA LYS A 112 2.33 3.21 -17.22
C LYS A 112 2.37 4.67 -16.74
N GLU A 113 2.89 4.91 -15.55
CA GLU A 113 3.01 6.27 -14.97
C GLU A 113 4.01 7.13 -15.75
N VAL A 114 5.14 6.58 -16.16
CA VAL A 114 6.14 7.30 -16.99
C VAL A 114 5.57 7.69 -18.35
N PHE A 115 4.76 6.81 -18.96
CA PHE A 115 4.14 7.07 -20.27
C PHE A 115 2.76 7.75 -20.16
N ALA A 116 2.21 7.91 -18.97
CA ALA A 116 0.99 8.68 -18.78
C ALA A 116 1.24 10.13 -19.16
N LYS A 117 0.71 10.56 -20.30
CA LYS A 117 0.73 11.98 -20.67
C LYS A 117 -0.04 12.75 -19.59
N ARG A 118 0.63 13.66 -18.89
CA ARG A 118 -0.01 14.67 -18.08
C ARG A 118 -1.06 15.38 -18.94
N LYS A 119 -2.33 15.08 -18.76
CA LYS A 119 -3.37 15.97 -19.24
C LYS A 119 -3.16 17.29 -18.48
N LYS A 120 -2.71 18.30 -19.18
CA LYS A 120 -2.82 19.68 -18.73
C LYS A 120 -4.32 20.02 -18.78
N ASP A 121 -4.93 20.07 -17.60
CA ASP A 121 -6.16 20.84 -17.43
C ASP A 121 -5.81 22.30 -17.25
#